data_e14f2bff1f2ade98f61119a8af8991cc
#
_entry.id   e14f2bff1f2ade98f61119a8af8991cc
#
_cell.length_a   1.000
_cell.length_b   1.000
_cell.length_c   1.000
_cell.angle_alpha   90.00
_cell.angle_beta   90.00
_cell.angle_gamma   90.00
#
_symmetry.space_group_name_H-M   'P 1'
#
loop_
_entity.id
_entity.type
_entity.pdbx_description
1 polymer ?
#
loop_
_entity_poly.entity_id
_entity_poly.type
_entity_poly.pdbx_seq_one_letter_code
_entity_poly.pdbx_strand_id
1 'polypeptide(L)'
;MLVNARKLLIIPLFFIGWHTVQAQEVWTLKQCIDSAILHNKTLKVNQNNINISTYKEKEAKANLLPKIAANVDYNYFIELPTQLMPMNVFNPQVPEGQFRNIQFGVPHNINANVRLTMPLYNPQVYGAIENAIIANELSQLQFQKSEEQVLYDITTLYYNAQILKNQLYFLDSNWINTQKLLKNMQLLKEQLLAKGTDVSKIQLQADQLSTQKENVSNKYSSILNMLKLNIGIPMEQDVDVIAELEEQQLNHYTRENTVDFEIVKAYNKLLNNELTVLNRSKTLPTINLVASYGTTGFGYDKAPDNFLKFYPIGFVGLQLNYPIFNGTVTLQKINQKKLEISNNELQAQLIDDKNRVEIENSERQKTMAQQTIINTKNQINLAQSIYEQSILQQKQGVATLTDILLADNALREAQQNYLLAIMDYLKADLEIKKLKGIIKN
;
A
#
# COMPACT_ATOMS: atom_id res chain seq x y z
N MET A 1 -86.32 1.04 13.24
CA MET A 1 -85.60 -0.20 13.39
C MET A 1 -84.13 0.08 13.46
N LEU A 2 -83.51 -0.41 14.48
CA LEU A 2 -82.21 -0.03 15.09
C LEU A 2 -81.01 0.00 14.15
N VAL A 3 -80.33 1.16 14.04
CA VAL A 3 -79.05 1.35 13.44
C VAL A 3 -78.02 1.43 14.57
N ASN A 4 -77.13 0.40 14.68
CA ASN A 4 -76.01 0.37 15.63
C ASN A 4 -74.85 1.21 15.10
N ALA A 5 -74.59 2.32 15.78
CA ALA A 5 -73.36 3.15 15.55
C ALA A 5 -72.19 2.56 16.34
N ARG A 6 -71.19 1.95 15.64
CA ARG A 6 -69.92 1.57 16.24
C ARG A 6 -69.01 2.81 16.28
N LYS A 7 -68.74 3.28 17.47
CA LYS A 7 -67.71 4.32 17.73
C LYS A 7 -66.31 3.73 17.51
N LEU A 8 -65.61 4.20 16.46
CA LEU A 8 -64.18 3.92 16.27
C LEU A 8 -63.36 4.82 17.22
N LEU A 9 -62.71 4.18 18.17
CA LEU A 9 -61.75 4.82 19.08
C LEU A 9 -60.42 4.92 18.35
N ILE A 10 -60.03 6.13 17.88
CA ILE A 10 -58.72 6.44 17.32
C ILE A 10 -57.75 6.72 18.48
N ILE A 11 -56.87 5.74 18.76
CA ILE A 11 -55.76 5.91 19.70
C ILE A 11 -54.62 6.62 18.92
N PRO A 12 -54.15 7.80 19.31
CA PRO A 12 -52.96 8.39 18.69
C PRO A 12 -51.72 7.62 19.15
N LEU A 13 -51.09 6.91 18.22
CA LEU A 13 -49.77 6.29 18.42
C LEU A 13 -48.75 7.42 18.54
N PHE A 14 -48.33 7.75 19.76
CA PHE A 14 -47.21 8.61 20.04
C PHE A 14 -45.93 7.85 19.63
N PHE A 15 -45.39 8.16 18.45
CA PHE A 15 -44.03 7.74 18.06
C PHE A 15 -43.04 8.51 18.93
N ILE A 16 -42.65 7.92 20.07
CA ILE A 16 -41.48 8.35 20.84
C ILE A 16 -40.28 7.95 20.00
N GLY A 17 -39.77 8.91 19.22
CA GLY A 17 -38.49 8.78 18.55
C GLY A 17 -37.41 8.55 19.61
N TRP A 18 -36.92 7.34 19.70
CA TRP A 18 -35.67 7.06 20.42
C TRP A 18 -34.54 7.74 19.65
N HIS A 19 -34.23 8.97 20.02
CA HIS A 19 -32.93 9.52 19.74
C HIS A 19 -31.92 8.70 20.54
N THR A 20 -31.30 7.71 19.90
CA THR A 20 -30.09 7.13 20.45
C THR A 20 -29.07 8.24 20.52
N VAL A 21 -28.82 8.76 21.72
CA VAL A 21 -27.62 9.56 21.99
C VAL A 21 -26.48 8.61 21.69
N GLN A 22 -25.87 8.74 20.50
CA GLN A 22 -24.63 8.06 20.17
C GLN A 22 -23.59 8.63 21.14
N ALA A 23 -23.31 7.91 22.21
CA ALA A 23 -22.17 8.21 23.07
C ALA A 23 -20.94 8.15 22.18
N GLN A 24 -20.15 9.22 22.20
CA GLN A 24 -18.87 9.28 21.47
C GLN A 24 -18.02 8.10 21.91
N GLU A 25 -17.74 7.18 20.99
CA GLU A 25 -17.05 5.93 21.28
C GLU A 25 -15.56 6.23 21.41
N VAL A 26 -15.05 6.06 22.63
CA VAL A 26 -13.60 6.27 22.90
C VAL A 26 -12.84 5.01 22.52
N TRP A 27 -11.95 5.15 21.55
CA TRP A 27 -11.19 4.04 20.98
C TRP A 27 -9.79 3.95 21.60
N THR A 28 -9.38 2.74 21.92
CA THR A 28 -8.00 2.41 22.28
C THR A 28 -7.16 2.25 21.00
N LEU A 29 -5.83 2.38 21.11
CA LEU A 29 -4.92 2.11 19.99
C LEU A 29 -5.11 0.68 19.45
N LYS A 30 -5.28 -0.31 20.34
CA LYS A 30 -5.54 -1.71 19.96
C LYS A 30 -6.80 -1.85 19.12
N GLN A 31 -7.91 -1.24 19.53
CA GLN A 31 -9.16 -1.25 18.75
C GLN A 31 -8.99 -0.60 17.38
N CYS A 32 -8.23 0.49 17.28
CA CYS A 32 -7.90 1.12 16.00
C CYS A 32 -7.11 0.17 15.08
N ILE A 33 -6.12 -0.54 15.62
CA ILE A 33 -5.32 -1.52 14.89
C ILE A 33 -6.19 -2.70 14.44
N ASP A 34 -6.98 -3.29 15.32
CA ASP A 34 -7.84 -4.43 15.01
C ASP A 34 -8.86 -4.08 13.91
N SER A 35 -9.46 -2.89 13.98
CA SER A 35 -10.35 -2.38 12.92
C SER A 35 -9.63 -2.23 11.59
N ALA A 36 -8.41 -1.67 11.58
CA ALA A 36 -7.64 -1.47 10.36
C ALA A 36 -7.28 -2.79 9.68
N ILE A 37 -6.87 -3.80 10.42
CA ILE A 37 -6.57 -5.12 9.86
C ILE A 37 -7.78 -5.69 9.09
N LEU A 38 -8.99 -5.43 9.58
CA LEU A 38 -10.22 -5.94 8.96
C LEU A 38 -10.75 -5.04 7.82
N HIS A 39 -10.62 -3.73 7.94
CA HIS A 39 -11.36 -2.78 7.11
C HIS A 39 -10.50 -1.88 6.23
N ASN A 40 -9.17 -1.75 6.51
CA ASN A 40 -8.31 -0.86 5.75
C ASN A 40 -8.26 -1.25 4.27
N LYS A 41 -8.55 -0.28 3.39
CA LYS A 41 -8.65 -0.52 1.94
C LYS A 41 -7.28 -0.83 1.31
N THR A 42 -6.20 -0.26 1.84
CA THR A 42 -4.83 -0.53 1.34
C THR A 42 -4.44 -1.98 1.60
N LEU A 43 -4.76 -2.53 2.79
CA LEU A 43 -4.52 -3.94 3.10
C LEU A 43 -5.37 -4.86 2.21
N LYS A 44 -6.64 -4.52 1.96
CA LYS A 44 -7.50 -5.29 1.04
C LYS A 44 -6.96 -5.30 -0.39
N VAL A 45 -6.44 -4.17 -0.89
CA VAL A 45 -5.80 -4.10 -2.21
C VAL A 45 -4.57 -5.00 -2.26
N ASN A 46 -3.71 -4.95 -1.24
CA ASN A 46 -2.51 -5.80 -1.19
C ASN A 46 -2.84 -7.29 -1.01
N GLN A 47 -3.91 -7.63 -0.28
CA GLN A 47 -4.42 -9.00 -0.23
C GLN A 47 -4.90 -9.49 -1.61
N ASN A 48 -5.57 -8.63 -2.38
CA ASN A 48 -5.94 -8.94 -3.76
C ASN A 48 -4.71 -9.14 -4.65
N ASN A 49 -3.63 -8.39 -4.43
CA ASN A 49 -2.37 -8.57 -5.16
C ASN A 49 -1.73 -9.95 -4.89
N ILE A 50 -1.82 -10.47 -3.66
CA ILE A 50 -1.42 -11.86 -3.35
C ILE A 50 -2.27 -12.85 -4.15
N ASN A 51 -3.59 -12.67 -4.18
CA ASN A 51 -4.48 -13.53 -4.94
C ASN A 51 -4.17 -13.48 -6.45
N ILE A 52 -3.89 -12.29 -6.99
CA ILE A 52 -3.45 -12.10 -8.39
C ILE A 52 -2.15 -12.86 -8.64
N SER A 53 -1.16 -12.74 -7.75
CA SER A 53 0.12 -13.47 -7.87
C SER A 53 -0.08 -14.99 -7.81
N THR A 54 -1.00 -15.47 -6.97
CA THR A 54 -1.37 -16.89 -6.92
C THR A 54 -1.98 -17.37 -8.23
N TYR A 55 -2.83 -16.56 -8.88
CA TYR A 55 -3.38 -16.91 -10.20
C TYR A 55 -2.32 -16.85 -11.30
N LYS A 56 -1.37 -15.91 -11.23
CA LYS A 56 -0.21 -15.86 -12.15
C LYS A 56 0.68 -17.11 -12.02
N GLU A 57 0.88 -17.62 -10.79
CA GLU A 57 1.57 -18.87 -10.56
C GLU A 57 0.83 -20.05 -11.19
N LYS A 58 -0.50 -20.14 -11.03
CA LYS A 58 -1.34 -21.16 -11.68
C LYS A 58 -1.30 -21.03 -13.20
N GLU A 59 -1.34 -19.81 -13.73
CA GLU A 59 -1.18 -19.52 -15.17
C GLU A 59 0.17 -20.00 -15.69
N ALA A 60 1.26 -19.70 -14.99
CA ALA A 60 2.60 -20.17 -15.36
C ALA A 60 2.67 -21.71 -15.41
N LYS A 61 2.11 -22.41 -14.40
CA LYS A 61 1.99 -23.87 -14.38
C LYS A 61 1.12 -24.42 -15.51
N ALA A 62 0.04 -23.73 -15.88
CA ALA A 62 -0.85 -24.11 -16.95
C ALA A 62 -0.16 -24.06 -18.33
N ASN A 63 0.97 -23.37 -18.48
CA ASN A 63 1.77 -23.41 -19.71
C ASN A 63 2.42 -24.76 -19.97
N LEU A 64 2.45 -25.68 -19.01
CA LEU A 64 2.87 -27.08 -19.24
C LEU A 64 1.74 -27.96 -19.79
N LEU A 65 0.49 -27.52 -19.72
CA LEU A 65 -0.66 -28.28 -20.20
C LEU A 65 -0.75 -28.22 -21.74
N PRO A 66 -1.35 -29.26 -22.39
CA PRO A 66 -1.57 -29.24 -23.81
C PRO A 66 -2.51 -28.06 -24.18
N LYS A 67 -2.10 -27.32 -25.21
CA LYS A 67 -2.90 -26.26 -25.83
C LYS A 67 -3.51 -26.78 -27.11
N ILE A 68 -4.82 -26.66 -27.24
CA ILE A 68 -5.58 -27.13 -28.42
C ILE A 68 -6.18 -25.90 -29.08
N ALA A 69 -5.91 -25.75 -30.39
CA ALA A 69 -6.45 -24.67 -31.20
C ALA A 69 -7.04 -25.23 -32.50
N ALA A 70 -8.17 -24.70 -32.90
CA ALA A 70 -8.74 -24.95 -34.23
C ALA A 70 -8.39 -23.78 -35.17
N ASN A 71 -7.86 -24.10 -36.32
CA ASN A 71 -7.51 -23.11 -37.34
C ASN A 71 -8.25 -23.47 -38.63
N VAL A 72 -8.78 -22.45 -39.29
CA VAL A 72 -9.41 -22.54 -40.59
C VAL A 72 -8.86 -21.42 -41.47
N ASP A 73 -8.17 -21.79 -42.52
CA ASP A 73 -7.58 -20.89 -43.49
C ASP A 73 -8.23 -21.13 -44.85
N TYR A 74 -8.72 -20.07 -45.51
CA TYR A 74 -9.17 -20.10 -46.88
C TYR A 74 -8.31 -19.17 -47.71
N ASN A 75 -7.66 -19.74 -48.75
CA ASN A 75 -6.85 -18.98 -49.68
C ASN A 75 -7.43 -19.10 -51.08
N TYR A 76 -7.70 -17.97 -51.72
CA TYR A 76 -8.01 -17.90 -53.14
C TYR A 76 -6.78 -17.39 -53.89
N PHE A 77 -6.19 -18.26 -54.74
CA PHE A 77 -5.04 -17.90 -55.55
C PHE A 77 -5.52 -17.21 -56.81
N ILE A 78 -5.30 -15.90 -56.90
CA ILE A 78 -5.58 -15.09 -58.11
C ILE A 78 -4.70 -15.57 -59.26
N GLU A 79 -3.44 -15.92 -58.95
CA GLU A 79 -2.49 -16.57 -59.87
C GLU A 79 -1.92 -17.80 -59.17
N LEU A 80 -1.96 -18.95 -59.85
CA LEU A 80 -1.41 -20.19 -59.32
C LEU A 80 0.12 -20.20 -59.37
N PRO A 81 0.81 -20.80 -58.38
CA PRO A 81 2.27 -20.92 -58.38
C PRO A 81 2.72 -21.66 -59.65
N THR A 82 3.68 -21.06 -60.36
CA THR A 82 4.28 -21.65 -61.55
C THR A 82 5.61 -22.27 -61.16
N GLN A 83 5.82 -23.54 -61.53
CA GLN A 83 7.11 -24.22 -61.40
C GLN A 83 7.69 -24.50 -62.79
N LEU A 84 9.02 -24.27 -62.87
CA LEU A 84 9.79 -24.70 -64.03
C LEU A 84 10.08 -26.19 -63.93
N MET A 85 9.52 -26.98 -64.85
CA MET A 85 9.76 -28.45 -64.92
C MET A 85 10.64 -28.79 -66.09
N PRO A 86 11.71 -29.55 -65.87
CA PRO A 86 12.52 -30.04 -66.97
C PRO A 86 11.67 -30.92 -67.89
N MET A 87 11.70 -30.66 -69.19
CA MET A 87 10.86 -31.37 -70.18
C MET A 87 11.28 -32.82 -70.35
N ASN A 88 12.53 -33.20 -70.10
CA ASN A 88 13.03 -34.58 -70.15
C ASN A 88 12.35 -35.53 -69.14
N VAL A 89 11.76 -34.96 -68.02
CA VAL A 89 10.94 -35.77 -67.08
C VAL A 89 9.67 -36.28 -67.67
N PHE A 90 9.11 -35.61 -68.69
CA PHE A 90 7.88 -36.03 -69.38
C PHE A 90 8.15 -36.74 -70.72
N ASN A 91 9.28 -36.40 -71.33
CA ASN A 91 9.71 -37.04 -72.56
C ASN A 91 11.24 -37.22 -72.59
N PRO A 92 11.77 -38.43 -72.37
CA PRO A 92 13.20 -38.69 -72.33
C PRO A 92 13.96 -38.33 -73.62
N GLN A 93 13.27 -38.14 -74.77
CA GLN A 93 13.89 -37.73 -76.02
C GLN A 93 14.18 -36.20 -76.11
N VAL A 94 13.73 -35.43 -75.12
CA VAL A 94 14.01 -33.99 -75.10
C VAL A 94 15.37 -33.73 -74.42
N PRO A 95 16.28 -32.95 -75.06
CA PRO A 95 17.59 -32.62 -74.45
C PRO A 95 17.48 -32.00 -73.10
N GLU A 96 18.46 -32.28 -72.22
CA GLU A 96 18.58 -31.59 -70.94
C GLU A 96 18.71 -30.08 -71.09
N GLY A 97 18.09 -29.31 -70.19
CA GLY A 97 18.14 -27.81 -70.15
C GLY A 97 16.91 -27.16 -70.80
N GLN A 98 15.97 -27.95 -71.36
CA GLN A 98 14.65 -27.43 -71.79
C GLN A 98 13.66 -27.49 -70.62
N PHE A 99 13.04 -26.33 -70.25
CA PHE A 99 12.07 -26.23 -69.18
C PHE A 99 10.73 -25.79 -69.70
N ARG A 100 9.66 -26.24 -69.05
CA ARG A 100 8.28 -25.80 -69.30
C ARG A 100 7.69 -25.20 -68.02
N ASN A 101 7.00 -24.08 -68.15
CA ASN A 101 6.21 -23.48 -67.06
C ASN A 101 4.94 -24.35 -66.89
N ILE A 102 4.79 -24.89 -65.68
CA ILE A 102 3.60 -25.63 -65.28
C ILE A 102 3.03 -24.96 -64.03
N GLN A 103 1.73 -24.61 -64.08
CA GLN A 103 1.01 -24.15 -62.90
C GLN A 103 0.52 -25.34 -62.08
N PHE A 104 0.84 -25.34 -60.78
CA PHE A 104 0.41 -26.37 -59.86
C PHE A 104 -0.60 -25.84 -58.86
N GLY A 105 -1.60 -26.67 -58.53
CA GLY A 105 -2.62 -26.33 -57.53
C GLY A 105 -3.94 -25.96 -58.17
N VAL A 106 -4.83 -25.48 -57.33
CA VAL A 106 -6.18 -25.03 -57.68
C VAL A 106 -6.44 -23.70 -57.00
N PRO A 107 -7.33 -22.85 -57.58
CA PRO A 107 -7.56 -21.48 -57.03
C PRO A 107 -8.05 -21.47 -55.59
N HIS A 108 -8.91 -22.41 -55.20
CA HIS A 108 -9.47 -22.46 -53.85
C HIS A 108 -8.74 -23.49 -53.01
N ASN A 109 -8.18 -23.06 -51.88
CA ASN A 109 -7.51 -23.91 -50.90
C ASN A 109 -8.06 -23.59 -49.51
N ILE A 110 -8.65 -24.60 -48.84
CA ILE A 110 -9.21 -24.53 -47.51
C ILE A 110 -8.44 -25.50 -46.62
N ASN A 111 -7.84 -24.98 -45.56
CA ASN A 111 -7.21 -25.79 -44.52
C ASN A 111 -7.99 -25.65 -43.22
N ALA A 112 -8.59 -26.73 -42.75
CA ALA A 112 -9.25 -26.79 -41.47
C ALA A 112 -8.59 -27.84 -40.58
N ASN A 113 -7.97 -27.45 -39.46
CA ASN A 113 -7.28 -28.38 -38.59
C ASN A 113 -7.45 -28.04 -37.12
N VAL A 114 -7.38 -29.06 -36.27
CA VAL A 114 -7.21 -28.95 -34.83
C VAL A 114 -5.75 -29.31 -34.53
N ARG A 115 -5.06 -28.36 -33.89
CA ARG A 115 -3.65 -28.51 -33.51
C ARG A 115 -3.51 -28.56 -32.01
N LEU A 116 -2.77 -29.55 -31.51
CA LEU A 116 -2.32 -29.71 -30.13
C LEU A 116 -0.84 -29.36 -30.06
N THR A 117 -0.47 -28.54 -29.10
CA THR A 117 0.93 -28.24 -28.78
C THR A 117 1.13 -28.34 -27.27
N MET A 118 2.14 -29.11 -26.84
CA MET A 118 2.47 -29.27 -25.40
C MET A 118 3.99 -29.26 -25.23
N PRO A 119 4.54 -28.36 -24.36
CA PRO A 119 5.96 -28.40 -24.04
C PRO A 119 6.26 -29.63 -23.17
N LEU A 120 7.14 -30.53 -23.64
CA LEU A 120 7.65 -31.68 -22.88
C LEU A 120 8.87 -31.28 -22.05
N TYR A 121 9.74 -30.42 -22.63
CA TYR A 121 10.87 -29.84 -21.97
C TYR A 121 11.16 -28.44 -22.52
N ASN A 122 11.08 -27.42 -21.63
CA ASN A 122 11.40 -26.03 -21.98
C ASN A 122 11.94 -25.31 -20.77
N PRO A 123 13.27 -25.02 -20.72
CA PRO A 123 13.87 -24.30 -19.56
C PRO A 123 13.22 -22.97 -19.23
N GLN A 124 12.71 -22.24 -20.25
CA GLN A 124 12.03 -20.96 -20.04
C GLN A 124 10.69 -21.12 -19.35
N VAL A 125 9.91 -22.17 -19.69
CA VAL A 125 8.62 -22.45 -19.02
C VAL A 125 8.84 -22.84 -17.56
N TYR A 126 9.79 -23.73 -17.27
CA TYR A 126 10.12 -24.09 -15.89
C TYR A 126 10.66 -22.91 -15.11
N GLY A 127 11.52 -22.08 -15.72
CA GLY A 127 12.01 -20.85 -15.09
C GLY A 127 10.91 -19.82 -14.84
N ALA A 128 9.95 -19.68 -15.75
CA ALA A 128 8.80 -18.79 -15.56
C ALA A 128 7.89 -19.26 -14.41
N ILE A 129 7.74 -20.57 -14.20
CA ILE A 129 7.00 -21.12 -13.05
C ILE A 129 7.71 -20.75 -11.75
N GLU A 130 9.02 -20.95 -11.65
CA GLU A 130 9.80 -20.62 -10.48
C GLU A 130 9.78 -19.09 -10.21
N ASN A 131 9.90 -18.27 -11.27
CA ASN A 131 9.75 -16.83 -11.15
C ASN A 131 8.36 -16.42 -10.61
N ALA A 132 7.29 -17.10 -11.04
CA ALA A 132 5.95 -16.84 -10.55
C ALA A 132 5.77 -17.22 -9.06
N ILE A 133 6.42 -18.30 -8.61
CA ILE A 133 6.45 -18.71 -7.20
C ILE A 133 7.17 -17.64 -6.35
N ILE A 134 8.34 -17.20 -6.81
CA ILE A 134 9.11 -16.15 -6.09
C ILE A 134 8.35 -14.81 -6.12
N ALA A 135 7.68 -14.48 -7.23
CA ALA A 135 6.84 -13.28 -7.33
C ALA A 135 5.64 -13.34 -6.36
N ASN A 136 5.10 -14.53 -6.07
CA ASN A 136 4.08 -14.72 -5.04
C ASN A 136 4.66 -14.50 -3.64
N GLU A 137 5.87 -15.04 -3.33
CA GLU A 137 6.60 -14.75 -2.08
C GLU A 137 6.83 -13.25 -1.92
N LEU A 138 7.27 -12.55 -2.97
CA LEU A 138 7.44 -11.09 -2.96
C LEU A 138 6.14 -10.34 -2.70
N SER A 139 5.02 -10.79 -3.26
CA SER A 139 3.70 -10.17 -3.01
C SER A 139 3.26 -10.32 -1.55
N GLN A 140 3.58 -11.46 -0.91
CA GLN A 140 3.32 -11.69 0.51
C GLN A 140 4.18 -10.76 1.39
N LEU A 141 5.47 -10.61 1.07
CA LEU A 141 6.36 -9.70 1.78
C LEU A 141 5.93 -8.22 1.60
N GLN A 142 5.47 -7.83 0.42
CA GLN A 142 4.92 -6.50 0.18
C GLN A 142 3.63 -6.25 0.97
N PHE A 143 2.78 -7.27 1.14
CA PHE A 143 1.63 -7.18 2.04
C PHE A 143 2.07 -6.94 3.49
N GLN A 144 3.04 -7.71 3.98
CA GLN A 144 3.59 -7.52 5.34
C GLN A 144 4.17 -6.12 5.53
N LYS A 145 4.94 -5.60 4.55
CA LYS A 145 5.45 -4.23 4.56
C LYS A 145 4.32 -3.20 4.62
N SER A 146 3.25 -3.41 3.85
CA SER A 146 2.08 -2.52 3.87
C SER A 146 1.35 -2.57 5.21
N GLU A 147 1.27 -3.74 5.83
CA GLU A 147 0.68 -3.91 7.17
C GLU A 147 1.51 -3.15 8.23
N GLU A 148 2.83 -3.30 8.23
CA GLU A 148 3.72 -2.53 9.11
C GLU A 148 3.57 -1.02 8.92
N GLN A 149 3.44 -0.55 7.67
CA GLN A 149 3.25 0.86 7.39
C GLN A 149 1.89 1.37 7.89
N VAL A 150 0.82 0.59 7.70
CA VAL A 150 -0.52 0.94 8.22
C VAL A 150 -0.52 1.01 9.75
N LEU A 151 0.14 0.05 10.42
CA LEU A 151 0.29 0.07 11.88
C LEU A 151 1.07 1.31 12.36
N TYR A 152 2.16 1.64 11.68
CA TYR A 152 2.95 2.84 11.95
C TYR A 152 2.14 4.12 11.79
N ASP A 153 1.39 4.25 10.70
CA ASP A 153 0.58 5.43 10.42
C ASP A 153 -0.56 5.59 11.43
N ILE A 154 -1.26 4.51 11.79
CA ILE A 154 -2.33 4.53 12.78
C ILE A 154 -1.79 4.90 14.15
N THR A 155 -0.69 4.30 14.57
CA THR A 155 -0.06 4.60 15.86
C THR A 155 0.39 6.06 15.93
N THR A 156 0.98 6.56 14.85
CA THR A 156 1.37 7.98 14.74
C THR A 156 0.17 8.91 14.83
N LEU A 157 -0.91 8.62 14.10
CA LEU A 157 -2.14 9.42 14.14
C LEU A 157 -2.80 9.38 15.52
N TYR A 158 -2.83 8.21 16.14
CA TYR A 158 -3.39 8.02 17.48
C TYR A 158 -2.62 8.85 18.53
N TYR A 159 -1.29 8.78 18.55
CA TYR A 159 -0.46 9.58 19.45
C TYR A 159 -0.60 11.08 19.19
N ASN A 160 -0.66 11.51 17.92
CA ASN A 160 -0.94 12.91 17.58
C ASN A 160 -2.30 13.37 18.14
N ALA A 161 -3.34 12.52 18.01
CA ALA A 161 -4.66 12.83 18.57
C ALA A 161 -4.61 12.95 20.09
N GLN A 162 -3.92 12.03 20.79
CA GLN A 162 -3.75 12.12 22.25
C GLN A 162 -3.05 13.42 22.69
N ILE A 163 -1.98 13.82 22.00
CA ILE A 163 -1.26 15.06 22.29
C ILE A 163 -2.15 16.29 22.07
N LEU A 164 -2.88 16.36 20.96
CA LEU A 164 -3.79 17.47 20.67
C LEU A 164 -4.94 17.52 21.69
N LYS A 165 -5.46 16.38 22.13
CA LYS A 165 -6.49 16.30 23.17
C LYS A 165 -5.97 16.85 24.51
N ASN A 166 -4.74 16.50 24.90
CA ASN A 166 -4.10 17.06 26.09
C ASN A 166 -3.80 18.56 25.94
N GLN A 167 -3.43 19.00 24.74
CA GLN A 167 -3.24 20.43 24.47
C GLN A 167 -4.55 21.22 24.61
N LEU A 168 -5.68 20.67 24.14
CA LEU A 168 -7.01 21.25 24.35
C LEU A 168 -7.34 21.35 25.83
N TYR A 169 -7.04 20.33 26.62
CA TYR A 169 -7.23 20.38 28.09
C TYR A 169 -6.45 21.52 28.77
N PHE A 170 -5.16 21.69 28.38
CA PHE A 170 -4.38 22.82 28.90
C PHE A 170 -4.93 24.16 28.43
N LEU A 171 -5.31 24.32 27.18
CA LEU A 171 -5.90 25.54 26.64
C LEU A 171 -7.23 25.89 27.33
N ASP A 172 -8.08 24.91 27.59
CA ASP A 172 -9.33 25.11 28.34
C ASP A 172 -9.08 25.60 29.76
N SER A 173 -8.15 24.98 30.46
CA SER A 173 -7.78 25.38 31.82
C SER A 173 -7.23 26.80 31.82
N ASN A 174 -6.33 27.12 30.90
CA ASN A 174 -5.72 28.46 30.80
C ASN A 174 -6.77 29.52 30.41
N TRP A 175 -7.67 29.20 29.49
CA TRP A 175 -8.77 30.09 29.10
C TRP A 175 -9.71 30.38 30.27
N ILE A 176 -10.13 29.37 31.03
CA ILE A 176 -10.96 29.52 32.23
C ILE A 176 -10.27 30.43 33.28
N ASN A 177 -8.96 30.23 33.49
CA ASN A 177 -8.20 31.05 34.43
C ASN A 177 -8.08 32.51 33.95
N THR A 178 -7.85 32.72 32.67
CA THR A 178 -7.80 34.05 32.05
C THR A 178 -9.16 34.76 32.13
N GLN A 179 -10.28 34.04 31.91
CA GLN A 179 -11.63 34.60 32.09
C GLN A 179 -11.90 35.04 33.55
N LYS A 180 -11.46 34.24 34.52
CA LYS A 180 -11.56 34.62 35.95
C LYS A 180 -10.75 35.87 36.23
N LEU A 181 -9.52 35.97 35.69
CA LEU A 181 -8.66 37.15 35.87
C LEU A 181 -9.28 38.38 35.21
N LEU A 182 -9.85 38.25 34.00
CA LEU A 182 -10.54 39.32 33.29
C LEU A 182 -11.70 39.86 34.09
N LYS A 183 -12.56 38.99 34.59
CA LYS A 183 -13.70 39.40 35.46
C LYS A 183 -13.24 40.17 36.72
N ASN A 184 -12.19 39.69 37.40
CA ASN A 184 -11.64 40.37 38.57
C ASN A 184 -11.08 41.73 38.21
N MET A 185 -10.36 41.87 37.11
CA MET A 185 -9.81 43.17 36.69
C MET A 185 -10.88 44.17 36.22
N GLN A 186 -11.99 43.70 35.64
CA GLN A 186 -13.15 44.52 35.31
C GLN A 186 -13.76 45.11 36.60
N LEU A 187 -13.95 44.30 37.65
CA LEU A 187 -14.46 44.76 38.93
C LEU A 187 -13.51 45.79 39.60
N LEU A 188 -12.19 45.56 39.56
CA LEU A 188 -11.21 46.50 40.05
C LEU A 188 -11.21 47.82 39.26
N LYS A 189 -11.42 47.78 37.95
CA LYS A 189 -11.57 48.98 37.12
C LYS A 189 -12.81 49.78 37.50
N GLU A 190 -13.95 49.14 37.75
CA GLU A 190 -15.18 49.78 38.22
C GLU A 190 -14.97 50.51 39.56
N GLN A 191 -14.09 49.96 40.41
CA GLN A 191 -13.70 50.55 41.67
C GLN A 191 -12.56 51.61 41.56
N LEU A 192 -12.13 51.93 40.31
CA LEU A 192 -11.00 52.83 40.02
C LEU A 192 -9.63 52.31 40.52
N LEU A 193 -9.52 51.01 40.82
CA LEU A 193 -8.30 50.34 41.32
C LEU A 193 -7.45 49.72 40.22
N ALA A 194 -7.94 49.66 38.97
CA ALA A 194 -7.21 49.13 37.81
C ALA A 194 -7.39 50.05 36.59
N LYS A 195 -6.40 50.04 35.70
CA LYS A 195 -6.42 50.82 34.43
C LYS A 195 -7.23 50.09 33.36
N GLY A 196 -7.90 50.84 32.49
CA GLY A 196 -8.59 50.27 31.32
C GLY A 196 -7.68 49.49 30.39
N THR A 197 -6.41 49.93 30.28
CA THR A 197 -5.38 49.23 29.50
C THR A 197 -5.07 47.84 30.05
N ASP A 198 -5.18 47.62 31.35
CA ASP A 198 -4.91 46.30 31.96
C ASP A 198 -6.05 45.31 31.65
N VAL A 199 -7.30 45.80 31.69
CA VAL A 199 -8.46 45.01 31.23
C VAL A 199 -8.31 44.63 29.75
N SER A 200 -7.90 45.60 28.90
CA SER A 200 -7.71 45.35 27.47
C SER A 200 -6.60 44.30 27.16
N LYS A 201 -5.51 44.29 27.94
CA LYS A 201 -4.44 43.29 27.82
C LYS A 201 -4.95 41.89 28.12
N ILE A 202 -5.75 41.72 29.20
CA ILE A 202 -6.29 40.40 29.55
C ILE A 202 -7.35 39.96 28.52
N GLN A 203 -8.17 40.88 28.02
CA GLN A 203 -9.14 40.60 26.95
C GLN A 203 -8.42 40.08 25.69
N LEU A 204 -7.36 40.78 25.25
CA LEU A 204 -6.55 40.35 24.12
C LEU A 204 -5.99 38.94 24.33
N GLN A 205 -5.51 38.61 25.53
CA GLN A 205 -5.01 37.27 25.84
C GLN A 205 -6.12 36.22 25.84
N ALA A 206 -7.32 36.52 26.35
CA ALA A 206 -8.48 35.65 26.31
C ALA A 206 -8.88 35.33 24.85
N ASP A 207 -8.89 36.37 23.99
CA ASP A 207 -9.22 36.23 22.56
C ASP A 207 -8.16 35.39 21.81
N GLN A 208 -6.88 35.59 22.12
CA GLN A 208 -5.77 34.79 21.59
C GLN A 208 -5.92 33.29 21.97
N LEU A 209 -6.23 33.00 23.24
CA LEU A 209 -6.46 31.65 23.73
C LEU A 209 -7.67 31.00 23.06
N SER A 210 -8.77 31.75 22.87
CA SER A 210 -9.94 31.26 22.13
C SER A 210 -9.59 30.86 20.71
N THR A 211 -8.88 31.73 19.98
CA THR A 211 -8.42 31.46 18.62
C THR A 211 -7.48 30.23 18.56
N GLN A 212 -6.56 30.13 19.52
CA GLN A 212 -5.64 28.98 19.60
C GLN A 212 -6.40 27.68 19.88
N LYS A 213 -7.40 27.71 20.78
CA LYS A 213 -8.27 26.55 21.05
C LYS A 213 -9.02 26.10 19.81
N GLU A 214 -9.62 27.02 19.05
CA GLU A 214 -10.31 26.70 17.79
C GLU A 214 -9.35 26.06 16.78
N ASN A 215 -8.15 26.61 16.63
CA ASN A 215 -7.13 26.07 15.72
C ASN A 215 -6.70 24.64 16.13
N VAL A 216 -6.50 24.38 17.41
CA VAL A 216 -6.13 23.04 17.91
C VAL A 216 -7.31 22.07 17.77
N SER A 217 -8.54 22.52 18.04
CA SER A 217 -9.77 21.73 17.84
C SER A 217 -9.94 21.30 16.37
N ASN A 218 -9.70 22.22 15.43
CA ASN A 218 -9.75 21.91 14.00
C ASN A 218 -8.65 20.91 13.60
N LYS A 219 -7.43 21.04 14.15
CA LYS A 219 -6.35 20.07 13.93
C LYS A 219 -6.72 18.71 14.50
N TYR A 220 -7.28 18.65 15.69
CA TYR A 220 -7.75 17.41 16.33
C TYR A 220 -8.79 16.70 15.46
N SER A 221 -9.82 17.41 15.02
CA SER A 221 -10.84 16.87 14.12
C SER A 221 -10.24 16.35 12.80
N SER A 222 -9.26 17.06 12.24
CA SER A 222 -8.56 16.64 11.02
C SER A 222 -7.77 15.35 11.25
N ILE A 223 -7.07 15.20 12.37
CA ILE A 223 -6.35 13.97 12.72
C ILE A 223 -7.31 12.81 12.96
N LEU A 224 -8.44 13.04 13.63
CA LEU A 224 -9.48 11.99 13.79
C LEU A 224 -10.06 11.55 12.45
N ASN A 225 -10.26 12.46 11.51
CA ASN A 225 -10.72 12.10 10.16
C ASN A 225 -9.68 11.25 9.41
N MET A 226 -8.38 11.58 9.54
CA MET A 226 -7.30 10.76 8.98
C MET A 226 -7.24 9.38 9.66
N LEU A 227 -7.45 9.32 10.98
CA LEU A 227 -7.51 8.06 11.72
C LEU A 227 -8.69 7.21 11.24
N LYS A 228 -9.91 7.77 11.12
CA LYS A 228 -11.10 7.08 10.57
C LYS A 228 -10.82 6.48 9.19
N LEU A 229 -10.19 7.23 8.29
CA LEU A 229 -9.81 6.75 6.97
C LEU A 229 -8.87 5.53 7.05
N ASN A 230 -7.84 5.60 7.91
CA ASN A 230 -6.84 4.54 8.06
C ASN A 230 -7.40 3.29 8.74
N ILE A 231 -8.28 3.44 9.73
CA ILE A 231 -8.95 2.30 10.39
C ILE A 231 -10.13 1.74 9.57
N GLY A 232 -10.51 2.43 8.48
CA GLY A 232 -11.49 1.94 7.51
C GLY A 232 -12.96 2.04 7.94
N ILE A 233 -13.29 2.99 8.83
CA ILE A 233 -14.67 3.24 9.27
C ILE A 233 -15.30 4.43 8.54
N PRO A 234 -16.66 4.55 8.52
CA PRO A 234 -17.36 5.68 7.92
C PRO A 234 -16.99 7.03 8.57
N MET A 235 -16.97 8.11 7.78
CA MET A 235 -16.63 9.45 8.28
C MET A 235 -17.68 10.00 9.23
N GLU A 236 -18.91 9.53 9.13
CA GLU A 236 -20.06 9.93 9.95
C GLU A 236 -20.02 9.33 11.36
N GLN A 237 -19.23 8.29 11.57
CA GLN A 237 -19.08 7.66 12.90
C GLN A 237 -18.23 8.55 13.79
N ASP A 238 -18.73 8.89 14.97
CA ASP A 238 -17.98 9.65 15.97
C ASP A 238 -16.89 8.76 16.59
N VAL A 239 -15.66 9.24 16.56
CA VAL A 239 -14.49 8.60 17.15
C VAL A 239 -13.79 9.60 18.05
N ASP A 240 -13.41 9.15 19.22
CA ASP A 240 -12.55 9.88 20.16
C ASP A 240 -11.42 8.96 20.62
N VAL A 241 -10.31 9.51 21.12
CA VAL A 241 -9.18 8.73 21.64
C VAL A 241 -9.04 8.90 23.14
N ILE A 242 -8.41 7.94 23.82
CA ILE A 242 -8.08 8.05 25.23
C ILE A 242 -7.08 9.18 25.43
N ALA A 243 -7.35 10.09 26.39
CA ALA A 243 -6.45 11.21 26.67
C ALA A 243 -5.21 10.80 27.49
N GLU A 244 -5.30 9.69 28.23
CA GLU A 244 -4.22 9.21 29.08
C GLU A 244 -3.00 8.82 28.25
N LEU A 245 -1.85 9.38 28.63
CA LEU A 245 -0.57 9.11 28.01
C LEU A 245 0.12 8.00 28.79
N GLU A 246 0.54 6.92 28.09
CA GLU A 246 1.25 5.80 28.71
C GLU A 246 2.56 6.26 29.35
N GLU A 247 2.96 5.59 30.45
CA GLU A 247 4.26 5.82 31.07
C GLU A 247 5.40 5.51 30.12
N GLN A 248 6.32 6.46 29.97
CA GLN A 248 7.47 6.33 29.07
C GLN A 248 8.57 5.51 29.72
N GLN A 249 8.59 4.21 29.40
CA GLN A 249 9.60 3.26 29.90
C GLN A 249 10.74 3.08 28.89
N LEU A 250 11.97 2.91 29.39
CA LEU A 250 13.10 2.52 28.56
C LEU A 250 13.00 1.02 28.26
N ASN A 251 12.37 0.69 27.14
CA ASN A 251 12.30 -0.66 26.63
C ASN A 251 13.51 -0.95 25.72
N HIS A 252 14.21 -2.06 25.96
CA HIS A 252 15.22 -2.58 25.05
C HIS A 252 14.58 -3.57 24.08
N TYR A 253 14.74 -3.29 22.80
CA TYR A 253 14.18 -4.13 21.74
C TYR A 253 15.27 -4.96 21.07
N THR A 254 15.05 -6.25 20.90
CA THR A 254 15.92 -7.13 20.12
C THR A 254 15.66 -6.89 18.63
N ARG A 255 16.72 -6.84 17.82
CA ARG A 255 16.60 -6.66 16.37
C ARG A 255 16.18 -7.98 15.73
N GLU A 256 15.17 -7.92 14.88
CA GLU A 256 14.75 -8.97 13.96
C GLU A 256 15.07 -8.57 12.51
N ASN A 257 14.91 -9.49 11.57
CA ASN A 257 15.05 -9.14 10.15
C ASN A 257 13.87 -8.26 9.74
N THR A 258 14.18 -7.13 9.14
CA THR A 258 13.13 -6.24 8.59
C THR A 258 12.55 -6.84 7.32
N VAL A 259 11.26 -6.55 7.06
CA VAL A 259 10.58 -6.98 5.83
C VAL A 259 11.29 -6.44 4.59
N ASP A 260 11.88 -5.25 4.63
CA ASP A 260 12.66 -4.69 3.53
C ASP A 260 13.88 -5.54 3.17
N PHE A 261 14.57 -6.10 4.17
CA PHE A 261 15.68 -7.01 3.95
C PHE A 261 15.23 -8.34 3.31
N GLU A 262 14.12 -8.90 3.78
CA GLU A 262 13.56 -10.12 3.21
C GLU A 262 13.05 -9.91 1.75
N ILE A 263 12.52 -8.74 1.41
CA ILE A 263 12.15 -8.36 0.03
C ILE A 263 13.39 -8.39 -0.87
N VAL A 264 14.49 -7.76 -0.46
CA VAL A 264 15.74 -7.73 -1.27
C VAL A 264 16.30 -9.14 -1.43
N LYS A 265 16.24 -9.98 -0.41
CA LYS A 265 16.66 -11.38 -0.44
C LYS A 265 15.79 -12.22 -1.39
N ALA A 266 14.46 -12.04 -1.36
CA ALA A 266 13.55 -12.70 -2.30
C ALA A 266 13.79 -12.23 -3.74
N TYR A 267 14.09 -10.95 -3.95
CA TYR A 267 14.46 -10.43 -5.26
C TYR A 267 15.80 -11.01 -5.75
N ASN A 268 16.77 -11.25 -4.86
CA ASN A 268 18.01 -11.95 -5.20
C ASN A 268 17.74 -13.38 -5.70
N LYS A 269 16.80 -14.11 -5.07
CA LYS A 269 16.37 -15.43 -5.55
C LYS A 269 15.81 -15.34 -6.98
N LEU A 270 15.00 -14.33 -7.28
CA LEU A 270 14.42 -14.10 -8.61
C LEU A 270 15.53 -13.91 -9.66
N LEU A 271 16.49 -13.01 -9.40
CA LEU A 271 17.61 -12.72 -10.30
C LEU A 271 18.48 -13.97 -10.55
N ASN A 272 18.75 -14.75 -9.50
CA ASN A 272 19.52 -16.00 -9.61
C ASN A 272 18.78 -17.07 -10.40
N ASN A 273 17.45 -17.18 -10.26
CA ASN A 273 16.67 -18.08 -11.08
C ASN A 273 16.70 -17.65 -12.56
N GLU A 274 16.52 -16.36 -12.85
CA GLU A 274 16.63 -15.84 -14.23
C GLU A 274 18.01 -16.09 -14.83
N LEU A 275 19.09 -15.91 -14.08
CA LEU A 275 20.44 -16.27 -14.49
C LEU A 275 20.57 -17.77 -14.81
N THR A 276 19.99 -18.61 -13.97
CA THR A 276 19.97 -20.08 -14.17
C THR A 276 19.20 -20.45 -15.44
N VAL A 277 18.06 -19.83 -15.69
CA VAL A 277 17.25 -20.02 -16.89
C VAL A 277 18.03 -19.60 -18.15
N LEU A 278 18.71 -18.47 -18.13
CA LEU A 278 19.55 -18.02 -19.25
C LEU A 278 20.68 -19.00 -19.55
N ASN A 279 21.36 -19.52 -18.51
CA ASN A 279 22.40 -20.54 -18.69
C ASN A 279 21.85 -21.84 -19.25
N ARG A 280 20.71 -22.33 -18.73
CA ARG A 280 20.03 -23.56 -19.26
C ARG A 280 19.55 -23.36 -20.68
N SER A 281 18.95 -22.23 -21.01
CA SER A 281 18.48 -21.93 -22.37
C SER A 281 19.58 -21.80 -23.39
N LYS A 282 20.83 -21.52 -22.97
CA LYS A 282 22.00 -21.53 -23.85
C LYS A 282 22.46 -22.92 -24.22
N THR A 283 22.30 -23.89 -23.30
CA THR A 283 22.95 -25.20 -23.39
C THR A 283 21.96 -26.38 -23.62
N LEU A 284 20.66 -26.15 -23.40
CA LEU A 284 19.66 -27.20 -23.43
C LEU A 284 18.61 -26.93 -24.54
N PRO A 285 18.15 -27.98 -25.25
CA PRO A 285 17.10 -27.85 -26.27
C PRO A 285 15.73 -27.61 -25.64
N THR A 286 14.78 -27.13 -26.46
CA THR A 286 13.35 -27.19 -26.16
C THR A 286 12.73 -28.34 -26.91
N ILE A 287 11.83 -29.10 -26.30
CA ILE A 287 11.13 -30.26 -26.87
C ILE A 287 9.63 -30.03 -26.68
N ASN A 288 8.90 -30.04 -27.81
CA ASN A 288 7.45 -29.89 -27.78
C ASN A 288 6.82 -31.14 -28.46
N LEU A 289 5.73 -31.61 -27.89
CA LEU A 289 4.80 -32.53 -28.59
C LEU A 289 3.87 -31.68 -29.44
N VAL A 290 3.75 -32.04 -30.72
CA VAL A 290 2.85 -31.39 -31.68
C VAL A 290 2.00 -32.45 -32.34
N ALA A 291 0.69 -32.29 -32.37
CA ALA A 291 -0.23 -33.11 -33.12
C ALA A 291 -1.17 -32.20 -33.90
N SER A 292 -1.52 -32.62 -35.11
CA SER A 292 -2.51 -31.94 -35.92
C SER A 292 -3.37 -32.97 -36.63
N TYR A 293 -4.69 -32.73 -36.64
CA TYR A 293 -5.64 -33.50 -37.41
C TYR A 293 -6.64 -32.56 -38.05
N GLY A 294 -6.90 -32.80 -39.36
CA GLY A 294 -7.79 -31.89 -40.09
C GLY A 294 -8.05 -32.34 -41.50
N THR A 295 -8.42 -31.40 -42.35
CA THR A 295 -8.71 -31.64 -43.75
C THR A 295 -8.23 -30.46 -44.61
N THR A 296 -7.74 -30.79 -45.79
CA THR A 296 -7.45 -29.79 -46.83
C THR A 296 -8.47 -29.93 -47.94
N GLY A 297 -9.18 -28.85 -48.22
CA GLY A 297 -10.15 -28.75 -49.33
C GLY A 297 -9.54 -28.07 -50.55
N PHE A 298 -9.76 -28.63 -51.71
CA PHE A 298 -9.33 -28.08 -52.98
C PHE A 298 -10.55 -27.82 -53.89
N GLY A 299 -10.62 -26.62 -54.50
CA GLY A 299 -11.70 -26.25 -55.40
C GLY A 299 -11.18 -25.61 -56.67
N TYR A 300 -11.90 -25.87 -57.79
CA TYR A 300 -11.57 -25.36 -59.13
C TYR A 300 -12.80 -24.82 -59.83
N ASP A 301 -12.82 -23.54 -60.21
CA ASP A 301 -13.96 -22.85 -60.80
C ASP A 301 -14.45 -23.44 -62.10
N LYS A 302 -13.56 -24.11 -62.89
CA LYS A 302 -13.87 -24.72 -64.22
C LYS A 302 -14.35 -26.14 -64.12
N ALA A 303 -14.53 -26.70 -62.91
CA ALA A 303 -14.99 -28.07 -62.68
C ALA A 303 -16.13 -28.11 -61.67
N PRO A 304 -17.37 -27.64 -62.02
CA PRO A 304 -18.48 -27.42 -61.09
C PRO A 304 -18.92 -28.68 -60.34
N ASP A 305 -18.85 -29.86 -60.95
CA ASP A 305 -19.24 -31.14 -60.31
C ASP A 305 -18.22 -31.65 -59.27
N ASN A 306 -17.01 -31.08 -59.25
CA ASN A 306 -15.94 -31.40 -58.32
C ASN A 306 -15.35 -30.15 -57.68
N PHE A 307 -16.18 -29.10 -57.50
CA PHE A 307 -15.73 -27.79 -57.06
C PHE A 307 -14.97 -27.80 -55.75
N LEU A 308 -15.36 -28.67 -54.77
CA LEU A 308 -14.69 -28.79 -53.47
C LEU A 308 -14.50 -30.28 -53.09
N LYS A 309 -13.24 -30.70 -53.01
CA LYS A 309 -12.86 -32.02 -52.49
C LYS A 309 -12.00 -31.87 -51.25
N PHE A 310 -12.37 -32.57 -50.18
CA PHE A 310 -11.67 -32.56 -48.93
C PHE A 310 -10.86 -33.85 -48.71
N TYR A 311 -9.62 -33.67 -48.26
CA TYR A 311 -8.71 -34.77 -47.97
C TYR A 311 -8.24 -34.68 -46.53
N PRO A 312 -8.38 -35.75 -45.70
CA PRO A 312 -7.92 -35.76 -44.34
C PRO A 312 -6.40 -35.73 -44.28
N ILE A 313 -5.86 -35.01 -43.30
CA ILE A 313 -4.44 -34.98 -43.01
C ILE A 313 -4.26 -35.00 -41.50
N GLY A 314 -3.32 -35.82 -41.00
CA GLY A 314 -3.03 -35.86 -39.59
C GLY A 314 -1.62 -36.32 -39.31
N PHE A 315 -1.01 -35.77 -38.28
CA PHE A 315 0.30 -36.18 -37.79
C PHE A 315 0.43 -35.98 -36.30
N VAL A 316 1.32 -36.75 -35.67
CA VAL A 316 1.85 -36.57 -34.34
C VAL A 316 3.37 -36.57 -34.43
N GLY A 317 4.03 -35.63 -33.78
CA GLY A 317 5.48 -35.49 -33.89
C GLY A 317 6.07 -34.80 -32.67
N LEU A 318 7.38 -34.89 -32.54
CA LEU A 318 8.21 -34.18 -31.59
C LEU A 318 8.97 -33.08 -32.34
N GLN A 319 8.87 -31.87 -31.82
CA GLN A 319 9.64 -30.74 -32.33
C GLN A 319 10.75 -30.43 -31.34
N LEU A 320 12.01 -30.61 -31.76
CA LEU A 320 13.21 -30.26 -30.99
C LEU A 320 13.82 -29.01 -31.60
N ASN A 321 14.07 -28.00 -30.75
CA ASN A 321 14.78 -26.79 -31.17
C ASN A 321 15.99 -26.58 -30.24
N TYR A 322 17.19 -26.57 -30.83
CA TYR A 322 18.46 -26.40 -30.15
C TYR A 322 19.19 -25.16 -30.69
N PRO A 323 19.42 -24.11 -29.87
CA PRO A 323 20.12 -22.89 -30.31
C PRO A 323 21.62 -23.17 -30.42
N ILE A 324 22.14 -23.23 -31.64
CA ILE A 324 23.58 -23.43 -31.88
C ILE A 324 24.33 -22.13 -31.71
N PHE A 325 23.82 -21.04 -32.25
CA PHE A 325 24.40 -19.70 -32.17
C PHE A 325 23.31 -18.63 -32.25
N ASN A 326 23.34 -17.65 -31.34
CA ASN A 326 22.35 -16.57 -31.29
C ASN A 326 23.01 -15.19 -31.29
N GLY A 327 24.17 -15.03 -31.90
CA GLY A 327 24.85 -13.72 -32.00
C GLY A 327 25.32 -13.15 -30.68
N THR A 328 25.65 -13.98 -29.67
CA THR A 328 26.08 -13.57 -28.32
C THR A 328 24.99 -12.90 -27.44
N VAL A 329 23.74 -12.79 -27.91
CA VAL A 329 22.65 -12.14 -27.17
C VAL A 329 22.48 -12.73 -25.77
N THR A 330 22.45 -14.06 -25.64
CA THR A 330 22.32 -14.72 -24.34
C THR A 330 23.51 -14.44 -23.44
N LEU A 331 24.73 -14.36 -23.97
CA LEU A 331 25.94 -14.03 -23.20
C LEU A 331 25.83 -12.62 -22.60
N GLN A 332 25.39 -11.63 -23.38
CA GLN A 332 25.22 -10.26 -22.88
C GLN A 332 24.11 -10.18 -21.83
N LYS A 333 23.00 -10.90 -22.00
CA LYS A 333 21.95 -11.01 -20.97
C LYS A 333 22.48 -11.64 -19.67
N ILE A 334 23.34 -12.66 -19.75
CA ILE A 334 23.98 -13.28 -18.57
C ILE A 334 24.87 -12.23 -17.85
N ASN A 335 25.66 -11.47 -18.60
CA ASN A 335 26.52 -10.43 -18.02
C ASN A 335 25.71 -9.31 -17.36
N GLN A 336 24.62 -8.85 -17.99
CA GLN A 336 23.66 -7.90 -17.40
C GLN A 336 23.08 -8.46 -16.08
N LYS A 337 22.62 -9.73 -16.10
CA LYS A 337 22.01 -10.34 -14.93
C LYS A 337 22.98 -10.49 -13.76
N LYS A 338 24.28 -10.78 -14.03
CA LYS A 338 25.32 -10.80 -12.99
C LYS A 338 25.52 -9.42 -12.34
N LEU A 339 25.46 -8.33 -13.12
CA LEU A 339 25.55 -6.98 -12.59
C LEU A 339 24.30 -6.60 -11.78
N GLU A 340 23.10 -7.04 -12.21
CA GLU A 340 21.85 -6.84 -11.44
C GLU A 340 21.92 -7.56 -10.09
N ILE A 341 22.47 -8.78 -10.03
CA ILE A 341 22.69 -9.52 -8.79
C ILE A 341 23.66 -8.73 -7.89
N SER A 342 24.79 -8.29 -8.42
CA SER A 342 25.77 -7.49 -7.66
C SER A 342 25.15 -6.18 -7.14
N ASN A 343 24.36 -5.49 -7.94
CA ASN A 343 23.64 -4.30 -7.51
C ASN A 343 22.65 -4.60 -6.37
N ASN A 344 21.95 -5.73 -6.45
CA ASN A 344 21.02 -6.14 -5.41
C ASN A 344 21.73 -6.49 -4.10
N GLU A 345 22.93 -7.09 -4.16
CA GLU A 345 23.77 -7.36 -2.98
C GLU A 345 24.25 -6.05 -2.32
N LEU A 346 24.66 -5.06 -3.11
CA LEU A 346 25.01 -3.73 -2.62
C LEU A 346 23.78 -3.02 -2.01
N GLN A 347 22.59 -3.20 -2.60
CA GLN A 347 21.35 -2.66 -2.05
C GLN A 347 21.01 -3.29 -0.68
N ALA A 348 21.24 -4.58 -0.50
CA ALA A 348 21.06 -5.27 0.78
C ALA A 348 22.00 -4.69 1.86
N GLN A 349 23.27 -4.47 1.52
CA GLN A 349 24.24 -3.85 2.42
C GLN A 349 23.83 -2.40 2.77
N LEU A 350 23.39 -1.63 1.78
CA LEU A 350 22.95 -0.25 2.00
C LEU A 350 21.74 -0.17 2.94
N ILE A 351 20.80 -1.11 2.84
CA ILE A 351 19.65 -1.19 3.75
C ILE A 351 20.12 -1.48 5.18
N ASP A 352 21.04 -2.44 5.36
CA ASP A 352 21.58 -2.77 6.69
C ASP A 352 22.33 -1.59 7.32
N ASP A 353 23.19 -0.92 6.54
CA ASP A 353 23.94 0.25 7.01
C ASP A 353 23.00 1.42 7.39
N LYS A 354 22.00 1.72 6.57
CA LYS A 354 20.99 2.73 6.88
C LYS A 354 20.22 2.39 8.15
N ASN A 355 19.71 1.16 8.26
CA ASN A 355 18.97 0.75 9.44
C ASN A 355 19.82 0.87 10.72
N ARG A 356 21.12 0.54 10.64
CA ARG A 356 22.03 0.68 11.78
C ARG A 356 22.19 2.13 12.22
N VAL A 357 22.40 3.04 11.27
CA VAL A 357 22.51 4.47 11.55
C VAL A 357 21.20 5.05 12.10
N GLU A 358 20.06 4.68 11.50
CA GLU A 358 18.75 5.17 11.91
C GLU A 358 18.36 4.65 13.29
N ILE A 359 18.65 3.38 13.63
CA ILE A 359 18.44 2.82 14.97
C ILE A 359 19.24 3.61 16.00
N GLU A 360 20.54 3.84 15.76
CA GLU A 360 21.40 4.58 16.69
C GLU A 360 20.93 6.02 16.91
N ASN A 361 20.50 6.69 15.83
CA ASN A 361 19.95 8.04 15.90
C ASN A 361 18.62 8.07 16.70
N SER A 362 17.71 7.13 16.44
CA SER A 362 16.43 7.05 17.13
C SER A 362 16.59 6.67 18.61
N GLU A 363 17.55 5.82 18.96
CA GLU A 363 17.86 5.50 20.36
C GLU A 363 18.38 6.71 21.11
N ARG A 364 19.28 7.50 20.48
CA ARG A 364 19.74 8.78 21.06
C ARG A 364 18.59 9.77 21.23
N GLN A 365 17.75 9.91 20.20
CA GLN A 365 16.61 10.82 20.26
C GLN A 365 15.60 10.41 21.35
N LYS A 366 15.31 9.11 21.48
CA LYS A 366 14.44 8.59 22.53
C LYS A 366 14.98 8.93 23.95
N THR A 367 16.29 8.71 24.18
CA THR A 367 16.94 9.00 25.46
C THR A 367 16.89 10.51 25.77
N MET A 368 17.20 11.36 24.79
CA MET A 368 17.10 12.81 24.95
C MET A 368 15.66 13.27 25.23
N ALA A 369 14.69 12.74 24.50
CA ALA A 369 13.29 13.07 24.69
C ALA A 369 12.80 12.68 26.09
N GLN A 370 13.21 11.52 26.60
CA GLN A 370 12.88 11.08 27.97
C GLN A 370 13.43 12.05 29.03
N GLN A 371 14.69 12.47 28.89
CA GLN A 371 15.28 13.45 29.82
C GLN A 371 14.55 14.81 29.72
N THR A 372 14.16 15.21 28.49
CA THR A 372 13.40 16.43 28.26
C THR A 372 12.02 16.37 28.90
N ILE A 373 11.32 15.22 28.88
CA ILE A 373 10.03 15.01 29.55
C ILE A 373 10.17 15.27 31.06
N ILE A 374 11.19 14.71 31.69
CA ILE A 374 11.44 14.90 33.13
C ILE A 374 11.68 16.36 33.43
N ASN A 375 12.52 17.05 32.67
CA ASN A 375 12.85 18.46 32.85
C ASN A 375 11.64 19.36 32.62
N THR A 376 10.87 19.17 31.57
CA THR A 376 9.70 19.96 31.24
C THR A 376 8.54 19.74 32.22
N LYS A 377 8.38 18.52 32.76
CA LYS A 377 7.44 18.25 33.85
C LYS A 377 7.78 19.06 35.11
N ASN A 378 9.05 19.13 35.48
CA ASN A 378 9.51 19.98 36.60
C ASN A 378 9.30 21.48 36.31
N GLN A 379 9.52 21.89 35.04
CA GLN A 379 9.25 23.28 34.62
C GLN A 379 7.77 23.62 34.72
N ILE A 380 6.85 22.72 34.37
CA ILE A 380 5.39 22.96 34.59
C ILE A 380 5.09 23.17 36.05
N ASN A 381 5.59 22.32 36.94
CA ASN A 381 5.34 22.43 38.38
C ASN A 381 5.86 23.76 38.94
N LEU A 382 7.06 24.18 38.52
CA LEU A 382 7.66 25.46 38.95
C LEU A 382 6.89 26.66 38.36
N ALA A 383 6.58 26.64 37.08
CA ALA A 383 5.84 27.72 36.41
C ALA A 383 4.41 27.85 36.96
N GLN A 384 3.75 26.73 37.27
CA GLN A 384 2.46 26.74 37.97
C GLN A 384 2.55 27.43 39.35
N SER A 385 3.55 27.06 40.14
CA SER A 385 3.78 27.68 41.45
C SER A 385 4.05 29.19 41.34
N ILE A 386 4.88 29.63 40.39
CA ILE A 386 5.15 31.03 40.11
C ILE A 386 3.87 31.77 39.70
N TYR A 387 3.07 31.20 38.83
CA TYR A 387 1.80 31.78 38.38
C TYR A 387 0.83 31.98 39.57
N GLU A 388 0.65 30.94 40.41
CA GLU A 388 -0.22 31.02 41.59
C GLU A 388 0.27 32.06 42.61
N GLN A 389 1.60 32.11 42.86
CA GLN A 389 2.19 33.12 43.73
C GLN A 389 2.01 34.55 43.18
N SER A 390 2.20 34.74 41.87
CA SER A 390 1.99 36.05 41.22
C SER A 390 0.56 36.53 41.35
N ILE A 391 -0.43 35.63 41.25
CA ILE A 391 -1.85 35.98 41.52
C ILE A 391 -2.07 36.38 42.97
N LEU A 392 -1.48 35.67 43.94
CA LEU A 392 -1.62 36.01 45.37
C LEU A 392 -0.94 37.35 45.69
N GLN A 393 0.25 37.59 45.18
CA GLN A 393 0.98 38.86 45.35
C GLN A 393 0.25 40.03 44.71
N GLN A 394 -0.38 39.84 43.56
CA GLN A 394 -1.19 40.91 42.94
C GLN A 394 -2.42 41.25 43.77
N LYS A 395 -3.09 40.28 44.39
CA LYS A 395 -4.19 40.53 45.32
C LYS A 395 -3.76 41.33 46.55
N GLN A 396 -2.48 41.23 46.97
CA GLN A 396 -1.87 42.00 48.05
C GLN A 396 -1.29 43.33 47.57
N GLY A 397 -1.38 43.67 46.29
CA GLY A 397 -0.83 44.90 45.72
C GLY A 397 0.69 44.90 45.52
N VAL A 398 1.37 43.76 45.66
CA VAL A 398 2.84 43.63 45.57
C VAL A 398 3.30 43.37 44.17
N ALA A 399 2.54 42.54 43.38
CA ALA A 399 2.84 42.25 42.00
C ALA A 399 1.96 43.00 41.01
N THR A 400 2.49 43.30 39.84
CA THR A 400 1.77 43.96 38.74
C THR A 400 1.00 42.95 37.88
N LEU A 401 0.05 43.42 37.06
CA LEU A 401 -0.57 42.56 36.05
C LEU A 401 0.47 41.95 35.06
N THR A 402 1.51 42.72 34.72
CA THR A 402 2.57 42.26 33.83
C THR A 402 3.29 41.03 34.38
N ASP A 403 3.51 40.95 35.68
CA ASP A 403 4.14 39.80 36.34
C ASP A 403 3.25 38.55 36.20
N ILE A 404 1.92 38.67 36.36
CA ILE A 404 0.99 37.58 36.17
C ILE A 404 1.00 37.11 34.70
N LEU A 405 0.99 38.04 33.74
CA LEU A 405 1.00 37.71 32.30
C LEU A 405 2.29 37.02 31.89
N LEU A 406 3.44 37.43 32.45
CA LEU A 406 4.72 36.74 32.21
C LEU A 406 4.73 35.34 32.81
N ALA A 407 4.23 35.15 34.02
CA ALA A 407 4.13 33.84 34.65
C ALA A 407 3.17 32.90 33.93
N ASP A 408 2.02 33.42 33.44
CA ASP A 408 1.06 32.66 32.62
C ASP A 408 1.67 32.24 31.29
N ASN A 409 2.42 33.13 30.62
CA ASN A 409 3.13 32.77 29.38
C ASN A 409 4.18 31.68 29.61
N ALA A 410 4.96 31.77 30.69
CA ALA A 410 5.96 30.78 31.06
C ALA A 410 5.32 29.40 31.34
N LEU A 411 4.16 29.37 32.03
CA LEU A 411 3.42 28.15 32.27
C LEU A 411 2.93 27.50 30.98
N ARG A 412 2.34 28.28 30.07
CA ARG A 412 1.86 27.80 28.78
C ARG A 412 3.00 27.27 27.91
N GLU A 413 4.14 27.92 27.88
CA GLU A 413 5.34 27.48 27.19
C GLU A 413 5.85 26.15 27.78
N ALA A 414 5.91 26.00 29.10
CA ALA A 414 6.30 24.76 29.76
C ALA A 414 5.33 23.60 29.42
N GLN A 415 4.01 23.85 29.43
CA GLN A 415 3.00 22.88 29.04
C GLN A 415 3.16 22.40 27.57
N GLN A 416 3.40 23.37 26.67
CA GLN A 416 3.62 23.06 25.26
C GLN A 416 4.91 22.22 25.05
N ASN A 417 6.02 22.62 25.66
CA ASN A 417 7.29 21.95 25.59
C ASN A 417 7.21 20.51 26.15
N TYR A 418 6.44 20.31 27.21
CA TYR A 418 6.17 18.97 27.76
C TYR A 418 5.46 18.06 26.77
N LEU A 419 4.39 18.53 26.10
CA LEU A 419 3.66 17.75 25.11
C LEU A 419 4.53 17.44 23.88
N LEU A 420 5.37 18.38 23.44
CA LEU A 420 6.32 18.15 22.35
C LEU A 420 7.35 17.07 22.72
N ALA A 421 7.89 17.12 23.94
CA ALA A 421 8.85 16.11 24.41
C ALA A 421 8.23 14.70 24.47
N ILE A 422 6.98 14.57 24.89
CA ILE A 422 6.24 13.29 24.86
C ILE A 422 6.08 12.81 23.41
N MET A 423 5.70 13.71 22.51
CA MET A 423 5.54 13.36 21.09
C MET A 423 6.85 12.86 20.47
N ASP A 424 7.96 13.55 20.75
CA ASP A 424 9.29 13.16 20.26
C ASP A 424 9.70 11.77 20.79
N TYR A 425 9.42 11.49 22.07
CA TYR A 425 9.66 10.18 22.67
C TYR A 425 8.86 9.07 21.99
N LEU A 426 7.54 9.26 21.86
CA LEU A 426 6.64 8.27 21.26
C LEU A 426 7.00 7.99 19.79
N LYS A 427 7.36 9.04 19.05
CA LYS A 427 7.81 8.93 17.67
C LYS A 427 9.14 8.17 17.56
N ALA A 428 10.11 8.47 18.40
CA ALA A 428 11.39 7.80 18.42
C ALA A 428 11.25 6.31 18.80
N ASP A 429 10.40 5.98 19.78
CA ASP A 429 10.11 4.61 20.19
C ASP A 429 9.45 3.81 19.06
N LEU A 430 8.48 4.40 18.39
CA LEU A 430 7.79 3.78 17.26
C LEU A 430 8.74 3.54 16.07
N GLU A 431 9.64 4.49 15.80
CA GLU A 431 10.65 4.35 14.75
C GLU A 431 11.63 3.22 15.07
N ILE A 432 12.09 3.10 16.31
CA ILE A 432 12.94 1.99 16.76
C ILE A 432 12.23 0.64 16.56
N LYS A 433 10.96 0.53 16.93
CA LYS A 433 10.16 -0.69 16.73
C LYS A 433 10.10 -1.08 15.27
N LYS A 434 9.85 -0.12 14.37
CA LYS A 434 9.82 -0.33 12.93
C LYS A 434 11.16 -0.78 12.38
N LEU A 435 12.25 -0.07 12.72
CA LEU A 435 13.62 -0.37 12.25
C LEU A 435 14.17 -1.69 12.79
N LYS A 436 13.67 -2.16 13.92
CA LYS A 436 14.02 -3.47 14.49
C LYS A 436 13.09 -4.60 14.06
N GLY A 437 12.06 -4.32 13.23
CA GLY A 437 11.13 -5.33 12.69
C GLY A 437 10.09 -5.86 13.70
N ILE A 438 9.84 -5.13 14.79
CA ILE A 438 8.96 -5.57 15.89
C ILE A 438 7.70 -4.72 16.07
N ILE A 439 7.30 -4.00 15.02
CA ILE A 439 6.14 -3.08 15.11
C ILE A 439 4.81 -3.82 15.33
N LYS A 440 4.76 -5.12 15.06
CA LYS A 440 3.57 -5.97 15.24
C LYS A 440 3.47 -6.61 16.63
N ASN A 441 4.54 -6.52 17.44
CA ASN A 441 4.67 -7.17 18.75
C ASN A 441 4.39 -6.21 19.91
#